data_ed0dd3f9aee0e5974618a3f8016ebb39
#
_entry.id   ed0dd3f9aee0e5974618a3f8016ebb39
#
_cell.length_a   1.000
_cell.length_b   1.000
_cell.length_c   1.000
_cell.angle_alpha   90.00
_cell.angle_beta   90.00
_cell.angle_gamma   90.00
#
_symmetry.space_group_name_H-M   'P 1'
#
loop_
_entity.id
_entity.type
_entity.pdbx_description
1 polymer ?
#
loop_
_entity_poly.entity_id
_entity_poly.type
_entity_poly.pdbx_seq_one_letter_code
_entity_poly.pdbx_strand_id
1 'polypeptide(L)'
;ILDDGSVSCWGLNEEGQLGDGTTTDRLTPTQTASLGAGRTAVAITAGEYHTCAILDDGSVSCWGWNSAGQLGDGTSTDRDTPTQTSSLGTDRTAIAIAAGEVHTCAILDDGSVSCWGNNNHGQLGIVKANTHRDTPTKISSIGEGRTAVAISAGLAHTCVILDDGSVSCWGRNWEVQLGDGTNDDRDTPTQTSSLGTDRTAIAIAAGEVHTCAILDDGSVSCWGAGNGGRLGDGTNSDRNTTTQTSSLGAGRTAVAITAGESHTCAILDDGSVSCWGRNWDGRLGDGTTTNRNTPNQTASLGVGRTAVAIAAGDIHTCAILDDGSVSCWGGNWDGQLGDGTTTDRNTPTAIEIE
;
A
#
# COMPACT_ATOMS: atom_id res chain seq x y z
N ILE A 1 -10.29 8.86 -4.86
CA ILE A 1 -11.73 9.02 -4.59
C ILE A 1 -12.01 10.53 -4.54
N LEU A 2 -13.03 10.97 -5.24
CA LEU A 2 -13.45 12.37 -5.30
C LEU A 2 -14.48 12.69 -4.19
N ASP A 3 -14.83 13.95 -4.03
CA ASP A 3 -15.76 14.43 -2.99
C ASP A 3 -17.16 13.83 -3.09
N ASP A 4 -17.58 13.44 -4.30
CA ASP A 4 -18.86 12.77 -4.54
C ASP A 4 -18.80 11.25 -4.39
N GLY A 5 -17.65 10.71 -4.02
CA GLY A 5 -17.38 9.28 -3.88
C GLY A 5 -17.17 8.53 -5.19
N SER A 6 -17.07 9.23 -6.31
CA SER A 6 -16.60 8.64 -7.57
C SER A 6 -15.09 8.39 -7.53
N VAL A 7 -14.59 7.59 -8.46
CA VAL A 7 -13.18 7.22 -8.55
C VAL A 7 -12.61 7.69 -9.88
N SER A 8 -11.43 8.32 -9.85
CA SER A 8 -10.62 8.60 -11.04
C SER A 8 -9.28 7.88 -10.92
N CYS A 9 -8.87 7.20 -12.00
CA CYS A 9 -7.61 6.47 -12.11
C CYS A 9 -6.83 6.94 -13.34
N TRP A 10 -5.51 6.74 -13.33
CA TRP A 10 -4.61 7.08 -14.44
C TRP A 10 -3.34 6.22 -14.38
N GLY A 11 -2.56 6.24 -15.46
CA GLY A 11 -1.36 5.44 -15.64
C GLY A 11 -1.62 4.25 -16.56
N LEU A 12 -0.85 3.17 -16.34
CA LEU A 12 -0.93 1.91 -17.09
C LEU A 12 -2.31 1.27 -16.99
N ASN A 13 -2.81 0.73 -18.11
CA ASN A 13 -4.15 0.13 -18.18
C ASN A 13 -4.23 -1.14 -19.07
N GLU A 14 -3.11 -1.78 -19.37
CA GLU A 14 -3.09 -2.96 -20.27
C GLU A 14 -4.02 -4.09 -19.80
N GLU A 15 -4.26 -4.21 -18.49
CA GLU A 15 -5.11 -5.23 -17.86
C GLU A 15 -6.47 -4.68 -17.39
N GLY A 16 -6.83 -3.42 -17.75
CA GLY A 16 -8.07 -2.78 -17.31
C GLY A 16 -8.06 -2.27 -15.87
N GLN A 17 -6.87 -2.10 -15.26
CA GLN A 17 -6.70 -1.71 -13.85
C GLN A 17 -7.18 -0.29 -13.53
N LEU A 18 -7.47 0.54 -14.52
CA LEU A 18 -8.10 1.85 -14.32
C LEU A 18 -9.63 1.77 -14.23
N GLY A 19 -10.24 0.67 -14.68
CA GLY A 19 -11.67 0.42 -14.54
C GLY A 19 -12.58 1.31 -15.39
N ASP A 20 -12.06 1.94 -16.44
CA ASP A 20 -12.81 2.85 -17.32
C ASP A 20 -13.53 2.16 -18.48
N GLY A 21 -13.52 0.82 -18.52
CA GLY A 21 -14.09 0.00 -19.58
C GLY A 21 -13.20 -0.15 -20.80
N THR A 22 -11.91 0.18 -20.67
CA THR A 22 -10.90 0.05 -21.71
C THR A 22 -9.63 -0.58 -21.17
N THR A 23 -8.69 -0.88 -22.07
CA THR A 23 -7.32 -1.30 -21.74
C THR A 23 -6.29 -0.30 -22.29
N THR A 24 -6.65 0.99 -22.31
CA THR A 24 -5.79 2.06 -22.84
C THR A 24 -5.25 2.89 -21.68
N ASP A 25 -3.95 3.12 -21.65
CA ASP A 25 -3.29 3.97 -20.65
C ASP A 25 -3.88 5.38 -20.63
N ARG A 26 -3.88 5.99 -19.46
CA ARG A 26 -4.36 7.36 -19.26
C ARG A 26 -3.27 8.23 -18.68
N LEU A 27 -2.93 9.29 -19.40
CA LEU A 27 -1.93 10.25 -18.97
C LEU A 27 -2.49 11.31 -18.01
N THR A 28 -3.82 11.34 -17.83
CA THR A 28 -4.55 12.27 -16.95
C THR A 28 -5.62 11.52 -16.17
N PRO A 29 -6.05 12.03 -15.01
CA PRO A 29 -7.14 11.47 -14.24
C PRO A 29 -8.36 11.20 -15.12
N THR A 30 -8.85 9.96 -15.11
CA THR A 30 -9.98 9.50 -15.90
C THR A 30 -10.96 8.78 -14.98
N GLN A 31 -12.23 9.13 -15.06
CA GLN A 31 -13.27 8.53 -14.23
C GLN A 31 -13.43 7.05 -14.55
N THR A 32 -13.51 6.20 -13.53
CA THR A 32 -13.82 4.78 -13.68
C THR A 32 -15.27 4.62 -14.13
N ALA A 33 -15.61 3.46 -14.67
CA ALA A 33 -16.99 3.06 -14.88
C ALA A 33 -17.76 3.02 -13.55
N SER A 34 -19.08 2.90 -13.63
CA SER A 34 -19.95 2.90 -12.44
C SER A 34 -19.56 1.81 -11.43
N LEU A 35 -19.46 2.19 -10.16
CA LEU A 35 -19.29 1.28 -9.02
C LEU A 35 -20.57 0.50 -8.67
N GLY A 36 -21.68 0.76 -9.38
CA GLY A 36 -23.01 0.23 -9.13
C GLY A 36 -24.02 1.36 -8.92
N ALA A 37 -25.32 1.05 -9.04
CA ALA A 37 -26.38 2.07 -8.97
C ALA A 37 -26.42 2.74 -7.57
N GLY A 38 -26.07 4.03 -7.52
CA GLY A 38 -26.06 4.83 -6.30
C GLY A 38 -24.95 4.47 -5.30
N ARG A 39 -23.92 3.78 -5.74
CA ARG A 39 -22.76 3.42 -4.90
C ARG A 39 -21.63 4.44 -5.02
N THR A 40 -20.97 4.67 -3.90
CA THR A 40 -19.78 5.51 -3.80
C THR A 40 -18.63 4.74 -3.14
N ALA A 41 -17.40 5.05 -3.50
CA ALA A 41 -16.22 4.49 -2.85
C ALA A 41 -15.91 5.24 -1.56
N VAL A 42 -15.50 4.51 -0.52
CA VAL A 42 -15.07 5.07 0.78
C VAL A 42 -13.60 4.76 1.07
N ALA A 43 -13.04 3.73 0.43
CA ALA A 43 -11.61 3.41 0.48
C ALA A 43 -11.19 2.76 -0.85
N ILE A 44 -9.93 2.90 -1.22
CA ILE A 44 -9.36 2.34 -2.45
C ILE A 44 -7.94 1.86 -2.19
N THR A 45 -7.56 0.80 -2.89
CA THR A 45 -6.20 0.26 -2.90
C THR A 45 -5.85 -0.20 -4.30
N ALA A 46 -4.58 -0.11 -4.67
CA ALA A 46 -4.06 -0.61 -5.92
C ALA A 46 -2.97 -1.66 -5.66
N GLY A 47 -3.05 -2.77 -6.37
CA GLY A 47 -1.95 -3.70 -6.56
C GLY A 47 -1.14 -3.32 -7.80
N GLU A 48 -0.33 -4.26 -8.32
CA GLU A 48 0.47 -3.98 -9.53
C GLU A 48 -0.43 -3.82 -10.77
N TYR A 49 -1.39 -4.73 -10.96
CA TYR A 49 -2.27 -4.74 -12.14
C TYR A 49 -3.77 -4.85 -11.77
N HIS A 50 -4.14 -4.57 -10.53
CA HIS A 50 -5.55 -4.57 -10.13
C HIS A 50 -5.83 -3.47 -9.12
N THR A 51 -7.08 -3.07 -9.04
CA THR A 51 -7.58 -2.05 -8.12
C THR A 51 -8.81 -2.58 -7.39
N CYS A 52 -8.94 -2.27 -6.11
CA CYS A 52 -10.11 -2.62 -5.31
C CYS A 52 -10.60 -1.42 -4.50
N ALA A 53 -11.90 -1.26 -4.38
CA ALA A 53 -12.55 -0.24 -3.58
C ALA A 53 -13.56 -0.84 -2.59
N ILE A 54 -13.58 -0.30 -1.38
CA ILE A 54 -14.69 -0.52 -0.44
C ILE A 54 -15.77 0.51 -0.77
N LEU A 55 -17.00 0.06 -0.88
CA LEU A 55 -18.14 0.91 -1.17
C LEU A 55 -18.86 1.37 0.12
N ASP A 56 -19.77 2.31 -0.02
CA ASP A 56 -20.55 2.93 1.07
C ASP A 56 -21.38 1.95 1.91
N ASP A 57 -21.69 0.76 1.36
CA ASP A 57 -22.37 -0.32 2.08
C ASP A 57 -21.40 -1.37 2.67
N GLY A 58 -20.10 -1.14 2.56
CA GLY A 58 -19.05 -2.05 3.01
C GLY A 58 -18.82 -3.26 2.10
N SER A 59 -19.47 -3.33 0.94
CA SER A 59 -19.12 -4.29 -0.11
C SER A 59 -17.82 -3.89 -0.80
N VAL A 60 -17.18 -4.82 -1.51
CA VAL A 60 -15.94 -4.58 -2.24
C VAL A 60 -16.16 -4.78 -3.72
N SER A 61 -15.64 -3.88 -4.54
CA SER A 61 -15.54 -4.04 -5.99
C SER A 61 -14.09 -3.96 -6.42
N CYS A 62 -13.66 -4.88 -7.29
CA CYS A 62 -12.30 -4.95 -7.83
C CYS A 62 -12.32 -4.99 -9.36
N TRP A 63 -11.22 -4.58 -9.99
CA TRP A 63 -11.01 -4.58 -11.44
C TRP A 63 -9.55 -4.65 -11.80
N GLY A 64 -9.25 -4.94 -13.07
CA GLY A 64 -7.91 -5.20 -13.58
C GLY A 64 -7.65 -6.69 -13.76
N TRP A 65 -6.39 -7.07 -13.67
CA TRP A 65 -5.90 -8.44 -13.84
C TRP A 65 -6.45 -9.42 -12.79
N ASN A 66 -6.79 -10.65 -13.22
CA ASN A 66 -7.44 -11.63 -12.36
C ASN A 66 -6.94 -13.09 -12.53
N SER A 67 -5.83 -13.30 -13.19
CA SER A 67 -5.36 -14.66 -13.49
C SER A 67 -5.14 -15.56 -12.26
N ALA A 68 -4.92 -14.95 -11.09
CA ALA A 68 -4.78 -15.65 -9.80
C ALA A 68 -6.03 -15.55 -8.91
N GLY A 69 -7.13 -14.95 -9.39
CA GLY A 69 -8.35 -14.72 -8.61
C GLY A 69 -8.26 -13.51 -7.67
N GLN A 70 -7.34 -12.57 -7.90
CA GLN A 70 -7.10 -11.41 -7.04
C GLN A 70 -8.25 -10.40 -7.00
N LEU A 71 -9.22 -10.48 -7.91
CA LEU A 71 -10.45 -9.69 -7.85
C LEU A 71 -11.51 -10.29 -6.93
N GLY A 72 -11.39 -11.59 -6.58
CA GLY A 72 -12.30 -12.23 -5.61
C GLY A 72 -13.73 -12.43 -6.11
N ASP A 73 -14.00 -12.32 -7.39
CA ASP A 73 -15.35 -12.43 -7.99
C ASP A 73 -15.80 -13.88 -8.26
N GLY A 74 -14.97 -14.87 -7.88
CA GLY A 74 -15.21 -16.29 -8.14
C GLY A 74 -14.75 -16.76 -9.50
N THR A 75 -13.98 -15.94 -10.21
CA THR A 75 -13.42 -16.25 -11.54
C THR A 75 -11.92 -15.95 -11.58
N SER A 76 -11.31 -16.28 -12.71
CA SER A 76 -9.95 -15.86 -13.07
C SER A 76 -9.94 -15.03 -14.36
N THR A 77 -11.02 -14.30 -14.61
CA THR A 77 -11.18 -13.45 -15.81
C THR A 77 -10.94 -12.00 -15.43
N ASP A 78 -10.10 -11.30 -16.20
CA ASP A 78 -9.81 -9.88 -16.02
C ASP A 78 -11.07 -9.03 -16.18
N ARG A 79 -11.11 -7.89 -15.52
CA ARG A 79 -12.23 -6.96 -15.54
C ARG A 79 -11.74 -5.56 -15.88
N ASP A 80 -12.22 -5.00 -16.95
CA ASP A 80 -11.94 -3.60 -17.33
C ASP A 80 -12.90 -2.59 -16.68
N THR A 81 -13.84 -3.08 -15.87
CA THR A 81 -14.80 -2.27 -15.10
C THR A 81 -14.96 -2.79 -13.67
N PRO A 82 -15.30 -1.92 -12.69
CA PRO A 82 -15.55 -2.34 -11.32
C PRO A 82 -16.54 -3.50 -11.24
N THR A 83 -16.10 -4.59 -10.64
CA THR A 83 -16.91 -5.83 -10.50
C THR A 83 -16.94 -6.22 -9.03
N GLN A 84 -18.15 -6.49 -8.50
CA GLN A 84 -18.33 -6.85 -7.11
C GLN A 84 -17.64 -8.18 -6.78
N THR A 85 -16.91 -8.23 -5.68
CA THR A 85 -16.33 -9.48 -5.17
C THR A 85 -17.44 -10.43 -4.70
N SER A 86 -17.10 -11.71 -4.59
CA SER A 86 -17.96 -12.67 -3.88
C SER A 86 -18.14 -12.27 -2.41
N SER A 87 -19.12 -12.89 -1.74
CA SER A 87 -19.45 -12.58 -0.35
C SER A 87 -18.22 -12.64 0.57
N LEU A 88 -18.06 -11.62 1.40
CA LEU A 88 -17.06 -11.57 2.48
C LEU A 88 -17.46 -12.46 3.70
N GLY A 89 -18.64 -13.05 3.67
CA GLY A 89 -19.26 -13.83 4.76
C GLY A 89 -20.68 -13.33 5.05
N THR A 90 -21.45 -14.10 5.82
CA THR A 90 -22.81 -13.71 6.18
C THR A 90 -22.79 -12.44 7.02
N ASP A 91 -23.50 -11.40 6.55
CA ASP A 91 -23.62 -10.09 7.21
C ASP A 91 -22.27 -9.44 7.54
N ARG A 92 -21.25 -9.64 6.67
CA ARG A 92 -19.92 -9.04 6.83
C ARG A 92 -19.70 -7.91 5.84
N THR A 93 -19.06 -6.85 6.32
CA THR A 93 -18.64 -5.70 5.54
C THR A 93 -17.13 -5.47 5.70
N ALA A 94 -16.48 -4.95 4.67
CA ALA A 94 -15.08 -4.55 4.75
C ALA A 94 -14.96 -3.15 5.37
N ILE A 95 -13.95 -2.96 6.24
CA ILE A 95 -13.62 -1.67 6.88
C ILE A 95 -12.22 -1.18 6.49
N ALA A 96 -11.35 -2.07 6.02
CA ALA A 96 -10.05 -1.73 5.45
C ALA A 96 -9.67 -2.76 4.39
N ILE A 97 -8.90 -2.35 3.40
CA ILE A 97 -8.47 -3.20 2.28
C ILE A 97 -7.03 -2.88 1.87
N ALA A 98 -6.28 -3.91 1.50
CA ALA A 98 -4.93 -3.79 0.98
C ALA A 98 -4.75 -4.75 -0.20
N ALA A 99 -4.16 -4.25 -1.27
CA ALA A 99 -3.76 -5.04 -2.44
C ALA A 99 -2.24 -5.16 -2.49
N GLY A 100 -1.75 -6.38 -2.66
CA GLY A 100 -0.37 -6.66 -3.03
C GLY A 100 -0.24 -6.82 -4.54
N GLU A 101 0.87 -7.40 -5.03
CA GLU A 101 1.06 -7.62 -6.46
C GLU A 101 -0.10 -8.43 -7.07
N VAL A 102 -0.38 -9.59 -6.53
CA VAL A 102 -1.39 -10.54 -7.06
C VAL A 102 -2.27 -11.15 -5.97
N HIS A 103 -2.50 -10.42 -4.88
CA HIS A 103 -3.43 -10.83 -3.83
C HIS A 103 -4.09 -9.61 -3.21
N THR A 104 -5.22 -9.83 -2.57
CA THR A 104 -6.00 -8.79 -1.89
C THR A 104 -6.43 -9.30 -0.53
N CYS A 105 -6.39 -8.44 0.48
CA CYS A 105 -6.85 -8.74 1.84
C CYS A 105 -7.71 -7.61 2.37
N ALA A 106 -8.75 -7.96 3.14
CA ALA A 106 -9.63 -6.99 3.79
C ALA A 106 -9.80 -7.31 5.27
N ILE A 107 -9.84 -6.27 6.10
CA ILE A 107 -10.33 -6.36 7.49
C ILE A 107 -11.83 -6.18 7.45
N LEU A 108 -12.54 -7.06 8.14
CA LEU A 108 -13.99 -7.04 8.23
C LEU A 108 -14.47 -6.31 9.51
N ASP A 109 -15.74 -6.00 9.56
CA ASP A 109 -16.41 -5.29 10.64
C ASP A 109 -16.26 -5.93 12.03
N ASP A 110 -15.95 -7.24 12.08
CA ASP A 110 -15.66 -7.96 13.33
C ASP A 110 -14.17 -8.03 13.66
N GLY A 111 -13.32 -7.32 12.91
CA GLY A 111 -11.86 -7.34 13.05
C GLY A 111 -11.18 -8.62 12.53
N SER A 112 -11.94 -9.54 11.92
CA SER A 112 -11.35 -10.67 11.22
C SER A 112 -10.80 -10.24 9.86
N VAL A 113 -9.92 -11.05 9.27
CA VAL A 113 -9.30 -10.78 7.96
C VAL A 113 -9.69 -11.86 6.97
N SER A 114 -10.02 -11.46 5.75
CA SER A 114 -10.21 -12.34 4.60
C SER A 114 -9.28 -11.94 3.47
N CYS A 115 -8.62 -12.93 2.84
CA CYS A 115 -7.70 -12.73 1.74
C CYS A 115 -8.07 -13.60 0.53
N TRP A 116 -7.68 -13.16 -0.68
CA TRP A 116 -7.90 -13.86 -1.93
C TRP A 116 -6.82 -13.52 -2.95
N GLY A 117 -6.74 -14.28 -4.04
CA GLY A 117 -5.68 -14.17 -5.05
C GLY A 117 -4.61 -15.25 -4.88
N ASN A 118 -3.39 -14.90 -5.24
CA ASN A 118 -2.21 -15.79 -5.21
C ASN A 118 -1.82 -16.18 -3.79
N ASN A 119 -1.38 -17.43 -3.62
CA ASN A 119 -0.91 -17.99 -2.33
C ASN A 119 0.37 -18.84 -2.47
N ASN A 120 1.20 -18.59 -3.47
CA ASN A 120 2.40 -19.41 -3.71
C ASN A 120 3.41 -19.33 -2.55
N HIS A 121 3.38 -18.26 -1.76
CA HIS A 121 4.26 -18.00 -0.62
C HIS A 121 3.52 -17.95 0.72
N GLY A 122 2.23 -18.33 0.74
CA GLY A 122 1.43 -18.25 1.97
C GLY A 122 0.85 -16.84 2.23
N GLN A 123 0.91 -15.89 1.28
CA GLN A 123 0.47 -14.50 1.45
C GLN A 123 -1.00 -14.31 1.79
N LEU A 124 -1.83 -15.35 1.61
CA LEU A 124 -3.23 -15.33 2.04
C LEU A 124 -3.42 -15.69 3.53
N GLY A 125 -2.36 -16.11 4.25
CA GLY A 125 -2.48 -16.42 5.69
C GLY A 125 -3.33 -17.67 6.00
N ILE A 126 -3.50 -18.58 5.05
CA ILE A 126 -4.26 -19.82 5.20
C ILE A 126 -3.32 -21.02 5.20
N VAL A 127 -3.59 -22.00 6.06
CA VAL A 127 -2.82 -23.26 6.04
C VAL A 127 -2.94 -23.90 4.66
N LYS A 128 -1.82 -24.20 4.03
CA LYS A 128 -1.57 -24.67 2.66
C LYS A 128 -1.23 -23.54 1.68
N ALA A 129 0.06 -23.24 1.58
CA ALA A 129 0.64 -22.56 0.43
C ALA A 129 0.29 -23.26 -0.90
N ASN A 130 0.48 -22.55 -2.00
CA ASN A 130 0.23 -23.02 -3.37
C ASN A 130 -1.24 -23.32 -3.72
N THR A 131 -2.18 -22.63 -3.06
CA THR A 131 -3.60 -22.71 -3.41
C THR A 131 -4.16 -21.31 -3.58
N HIS A 132 -4.35 -20.86 -4.82
CA HIS A 132 -5.05 -19.62 -5.12
C HIS A 132 -6.48 -19.64 -4.56
N ARG A 133 -7.01 -18.47 -4.29
CA ARG A 133 -8.42 -18.26 -3.92
C ARG A 133 -9.02 -17.21 -4.82
N ASP A 134 -10.01 -17.60 -5.58
CA ASP A 134 -10.79 -16.72 -6.45
C ASP A 134 -11.97 -16.03 -5.70
N THR A 135 -12.11 -16.34 -4.41
CA THR A 135 -13.12 -15.76 -3.52
C THR A 135 -12.52 -15.40 -2.17
N PRO A 136 -13.06 -14.36 -1.48
CA PRO A 136 -12.62 -14.00 -0.15
C PRO A 136 -12.63 -15.21 0.80
N THR A 137 -11.48 -15.48 1.40
CA THR A 137 -11.28 -16.63 2.30
C THR A 137 -10.73 -16.15 3.63
N LYS A 138 -11.42 -16.50 4.73
CA LYS A 138 -10.97 -16.15 6.09
C LYS A 138 -9.61 -16.76 6.38
N ILE A 139 -8.67 -15.93 6.86
CA ILE A 139 -7.32 -16.37 7.22
C ILE A 139 -7.32 -17.24 8.49
N SER A 140 -6.18 -17.87 8.77
CA SER A 140 -5.91 -18.50 10.05
C SER A 140 -5.95 -17.48 11.19
N SER A 141 -6.01 -17.96 12.44
CA SER A 141 -6.06 -17.07 13.60
C SER A 141 -4.87 -16.10 13.65
N ILE A 142 -5.17 -14.84 13.92
CA ILE A 142 -4.18 -13.78 14.21
C ILE A 142 -3.84 -13.69 15.71
N GLY A 143 -4.28 -14.67 16.49
CA GLY A 143 -4.17 -14.73 17.95
C GLY A 143 -5.54 -14.89 18.61
N GLU A 144 -5.59 -15.56 19.76
CA GLU A 144 -6.84 -15.79 20.47
C GLU A 144 -7.43 -14.48 21.00
N GLY A 145 -8.66 -14.16 20.61
CA GLY A 145 -9.35 -12.93 21.00
C GLY A 145 -8.84 -11.64 20.39
N ARG A 146 -7.93 -11.72 19.41
CA ARG A 146 -7.35 -10.55 18.73
C ARG A 146 -8.14 -10.13 17.50
N THR A 147 -8.13 -8.84 17.23
CA THR A 147 -8.71 -8.23 16.02
C THR A 147 -7.66 -7.41 15.28
N ALA A 148 -7.75 -7.38 13.95
CA ALA A 148 -6.92 -6.52 13.12
C ALA A 148 -7.51 -5.11 13.07
N VAL A 149 -6.65 -4.08 13.15
CA VAL A 149 -7.05 -2.67 13.11
C VAL A 149 -6.42 -1.92 11.92
N ALA A 150 -5.34 -2.43 11.36
CA ALA A 150 -4.72 -1.91 10.13
C ALA A 150 -4.12 -3.06 9.34
N ILE A 151 -4.07 -2.91 8.01
CA ILE A 151 -3.56 -3.93 7.09
C ILE A 151 -2.74 -3.27 5.98
N SER A 152 -1.66 -3.93 5.56
CA SER A 152 -0.89 -3.55 4.40
C SER A 152 -0.38 -4.81 3.68
N ALA A 153 -0.26 -4.75 2.37
CA ALA A 153 0.21 -5.83 1.53
C ALA A 153 1.34 -5.35 0.62
N GLY A 154 2.40 -6.14 0.54
CA GLY A 154 3.51 -5.94 -0.39
C GLY A 154 3.45 -6.90 -1.57
N LEU A 155 4.58 -7.14 -2.25
CA LEU A 155 4.64 -8.04 -3.41
C LEU A 155 3.93 -9.38 -3.13
N ALA A 156 4.40 -10.11 -2.14
CA ALA A 156 3.89 -11.43 -1.77
C ALA A 156 3.87 -11.65 -0.25
N HIS A 157 3.67 -10.59 0.53
CA HIS A 157 3.51 -10.68 1.98
C HIS A 157 2.39 -9.74 2.44
N THR A 158 1.84 -10.04 3.59
CA THR A 158 0.76 -9.25 4.21
C THR A 158 1.10 -9.01 5.67
N CYS A 159 0.84 -7.81 6.17
CA CYS A 159 1.04 -7.45 7.57
C CYS A 159 -0.21 -6.77 8.13
N VAL A 160 -0.51 -7.02 9.40
CA VAL A 160 -1.59 -6.38 10.14
C VAL A 160 -1.06 -5.81 11.46
N ILE A 161 -1.65 -4.70 11.90
CA ILE A 161 -1.58 -4.25 13.28
C ILE A 161 -2.78 -4.83 14.01
N LEU A 162 -2.54 -5.38 15.19
CA LEU A 162 -3.58 -5.94 16.06
C LEU A 162 -4.08 -4.87 17.05
N ASP A 163 -5.20 -5.16 17.71
CA ASP A 163 -5.86 -4.31 18.70
C ASP A 163 -4.98 -3.93 19.92
N ASP A 164 -3.91 -4.67 20.17
CA ASP A 164 -2.90 -4.35 21.20
C ASP A 164 -1.68 -3.58 20.65
N GLY A 165 -1.70 -3.23 19.36
CA GLY A 165 -0.60 -2.54 18.68
C GLY A 165 0.58 -3.44 18.31
N SER A 166 0.49 -4.76 18.51
CA SER A 166 1.47 -5.71 17.97
C SER A 166 1.28 -5.89 16.46
N VAL A 167 2.32 -6.34 15.78
CA VAL A 167 2.31 -6.59 14.32
C VAL A 167 2.46 -8.06 14.04
N SER A 168 1.63 -8.59 13.15
CA SER A 168 1.77 -9.93 12.60
C SER A 168 1.87 -9.87 11.07
N CYS A 169 2.84 -10.60 10.50
CA CYS A 169 3.07 -10.69 9.07
C CYS A 169 3.10 -12.14 8.60
N TRP A 170 2.81 -12.37 7.32
CA TRP A 170 2.84 -13.68 6.69
C TRP A 170 3.09 -13.57 5.18
N GLY A 171 3.40 -14.67 4.53
CA GLY A 171 3.75 -14.73 3.12
C GLY A 171 5.24 -14.92 2.93
N ARG A 172 5.76 -14.40 1.82
CA ARG A 172 7.17 -14.48 1.40
C ARG A 172 8.09 -13.82 2.42
N ASN A 173 9.24 -14.47 2.70
CA ASN A 173 10.21 -13.97 3.66
C ASN A 173 11.68 -14.10 3.21
N TRP A 174 11.96 -14.36 1.96
CA TRP A 174 13.34 -14.53 1.46
C TRP A 174 14.20 -13.27 1.64
N GLU A 175 13.57 -12.11 1.61
CA GLU A 175 14.17 -10.81 1.83
C GLU A 175 13.90 -10.30 3.27
N VAL A 176 13.57 -11.22 4.18
CA VAL A 176 13.32 -10.99 5.61
C VAL A 176 12.23 -9.95 5.91
N GLN A 177 11.29 -9.77 4.98
CA GLN A 177 10.24 -8.75 5.00
C GLN A 177 9.16 -8.97 6.07
N LEU A 178 9.11 -10.15 6.70
CA LEU A 178 8.19 -10.44 7.81
C LEU A 178 8.72 -9.94 9.17
N GLY A 179 10.04 -9.71 9.30
CA GLY A 179 10.64 -9.17 10.53
C GLY A 179 10.57 -10.10 11.74
N ASP A 180 10.38 -11.40 11.54
CA ASP A 180 10.24 -12.40 12.61
C ASP A 180 11.59 -12.99 13.08
N GLY A 181 12.70 -12.47 12.57
CA GLY A 181 14.06 -12.95 12.87
C GLY A 181 14.54 -14.08 11.98
N THR A 182 13.71 -14.55 11.02
CA THR A 182 14.02 -15.64 10.10
C THR A 182 13.97 -15.17 8.65
N ASN A 183 14.26 -16.07 7.71
CA ASN A 183 14.05 -15.89 6.27
C ASN A 183 13.11 -16.97 5.68
N ASP A 184 12.34 -17.65 6.53
CA ASP A 184 11.39 -18.67 6.12
C ASP A 184 10.04 -18.03 5.81
N ASP A 185 9.41 -18.43 4.68
CA ASP A 185 8.04 -18.06 4.35
C ASP A 185 7.06 -18.53 5.45
N ARG A 186 6.00 -17.76 5.67
CA ARG A 186 4.97 -18.09 6.66
C ARG A 186 3.61 -18.24 6.00
N ASP A 187 3.03 -19.42 6.09
CA ASP A 187 1.68 -19.70 5.57
C ASP A 187 0.57 -19.12 6.46
N THR A 188 0.90 -18.70 7.67
CA THR A 188 -0.06 -18.20 8.66
C THR A 188 0.50 -16.96 9.36
N PRO A 189 -0.38 -16.10 9.89
CA PRO A 189 0.05 -14.92 10.65
C PRO A 189 1.08 -15.26 11.72
N THR A 190 2.21 -14.57 11.68
CA THR A 190 3.34 -14.75 12.60
C THR A 190 3.74 -13.39 13.16
N GLN A 191 3.87 -13.30 14.48
CA GLN A 191 4.24 -12.05 15.13
C GLN A 191 5.66 -11.64 14.72
N THR A 192 5.84 -10.36 14.40
CA THR A 192 7.18 -9.79 14.16
C THR A 192 8.00 -9.77 15.46
N SER A 193 9.29 -9.57 15.35
CA SER A 193 10.12 -9.28 16.52
C SER A 193 9.65 -8.01 17.24
N SER A 194 10.11 -7.83 18.48
CA SER A 194 9.71 -6.67 19.30
C SER A 194 9.95 -5.34 18.58
N LEU A 195 8.95 -4.46 18.61
CA LEU A 195 9.04 -3.08 18.14
C LEU A 195 9.86 -2.17 19.10
N GLY A 196 10.31 -2.69 20.24
CA GLY A 196 10.97 -1.99 21.31
C GLY A 196 10.20 -2.17 22.63
N THR A 197 10.83 -1.77 23.75
CA THR A 197 10.19 -1.87 25.07
C THR A 197 8.98 -0.94 25.15
N ASP A 198 7.81 -1.51 25.46
CA ASP A 198 6.53 -0.81 25.61
C ASP A 198 6.13 0.00 24.36
N ARG A 199 6.55 -0.46 23.14
CA ARG A 199 6.20 0.18 21.88
C ARG A 199 5.09 -0.57 21.14
N THR A 200 4.17 0.19 20.56
CA THR A 200 3.08 -0.30 19.73
C THR A 200 3.11 0.37 18.36
N ALA A 201 2.67 -0.36 17.32
CA ALA A 201 2.49 0.21 16.00
C ALA A 201 1.12 0.90 15.87
N ILE A 202 1.10 2.06 15.20
CA ILE A 202 -0.12 2.82 14.91
C ILE A 202 -0.41 2.94 13.42
N ALA A 203 0.60 2.75 12.57
CA ALA A 203 0.43 2.66 11.11
C ALA A 203 1.46 1.70 10.53
N ILE A 204 1.14 1.07 9.40
CA ILE A 204 1.99 0.09 8.73
C ILE A 204 1.94 0.28 7.22
N ALA A 205 3.09 0.14 6.56
CA ALA A 205 3.21 0.15 5.11
C ALA A 205 4.15 -0.99 4.66
N ALA A 206 3.68 -1.81 3.75
CA ALA A 206 4.45 -2.84 3.09
C ALA A 206 4.79 -2.40 1.68
N GLY A 207 6.07 -2.36 1.35
CA GLY A 207 6.56 -2.20 0.00
C GLY A 207 6.76 -3.56 -0.68
N GLU A 208 7.47 -3.60 -1.79
CA GLU A 208 7.69 -4.85 -2.53
C GLU A 208 8.28 -5.94 -1.62
N VAL A 209 9.39 -5.66 -0.97
CA VAL A 209 10.14 -6.61 -0.14
C VAL A 209 10.66 -6.00 1.18
N HIS A 210 9.99 -4.99 1.69
CA HIS A 210 10.26 -4.40 2.99
C HIS A 210 8.96 -3.95 3.66
N THR A 211 9.02 -3.72 4.94
CA THR A 211 7.88 -3.27 5.74
C THR A 211 8.33 -2.17 6.70
N CYS A 212 7.52 -1.15 6.89
CA CYS A 212 7.76 -0.07 7.83
C CYS A 212 6.51 0.18 8.69
N ALA A 213 6.70 0.54 9.95
CA ALA A 213 5.63 0.91 10.88
C ALA A 213 5.94 2.22 11.57
N ILE A 214 4.92 3.05 11.78
CA ILE A 214 4.98 4.18 12.71
C ILE A 214 4.63 3.65 14.10
N LEU A 215 5.43 4.01 15.07
CA LEU A 215 5.21 3.64 16.45
C LEU A 215 4.42 4.72 17.21
N ASP A 216 3.96 4.38 18.42
CA ASP A 216 3.14 5.22 19.30
C ASP A 216 3.81 6.55 19.72
N ASP A 217 5.14 6.64 19.61
CA ASP A 217 5.89 7.88 19.84
C ASP A 217 6.17 8.66 18.53
N GLY A 218 5.63 8.23 17.41
CA GLY A 218 5.84 8.82 16.09
C GLY A 218 7.19 8.51 15.45
N SER A 219 8.02 7.65 16.06
CA SER A 219 9.20 7.11 15.40
C SER A 219 8.82 6.06 14.36
N VAL A 220 9.73 5.76 13.44
CA VAL A 220 9.52 4.75 12.39
C VAL A 220 10.50 3.60 12.57
N SER A 221 10.02 2.38 12.47
CA SER A 221 10.82 1.15 12.39
C SER A 221 10.55 0.42 11.09
N CYS A 222 11.62 -0.01 10.41
CA CYS A 222 11.54 -0.75 9.15
C CYS A 222 12.31 -2.07 9.23
N TRP A 223 11.94 -3.02 8.38
CA TRP A 223 12.60 -4.32 8.23
C TRP A 223 12.42 -4.88 6.82
N GLY A 224 13.13 -5.94 6.47
CA GLY A 224 13.15 -6.50 5.13
C GLY A 224 14.41 -6.12 4.37
N ALA A 225 14.33 -6.09 3.05
CA ALA A 225 15.46 -5.71 2.19
C ALA A 225 15.89 -4.27 2.42
N GLY A 226 17.21 -4.06 2.61
CA GLY A 226 17.81 -2.74 2.87
C GLY A 226 18.48 -2.09 1.66
N ASN A 227 18.63 -2.84 0.55
CA ASN A 227 19.32 -2.33 -0.62
C ASN A 227 18.67 -1.05 -1.17
N GLY A 228 19.51 -0.11 -1.63
CA GLY A 228 19.04 1.21 -2.07
C GLY A 228 18.68 2.16 -0.92
N GLY A 229 18.78 1.73 0.35
CA GLY A 229 18.52 2.55 1.54
C GLY A 229 17.05 2.61 1.98
N ARG A 230 16.19 1.72 1.47
CA ARG A 230 14.72 1.77 1.68
C ARG A 230 14.27 1.62 3.14
N LEU A 231 15.14 1.14 4.04
CA LEU A 231 14.86 1.05 5.48
C LEU A 231 15.15 2.35 6.24
N GLY A 232 15.91 3.28 5.65
CA GLY A 232 16.19 4.58 6.23
C GLY A 232 17.09 4.57 7.47
N ASP A 233 17.74 3.46 7.79
CA ASP A 233 18.57 3.28 8.99
C ASP A 233 20.03 3.77 8.83
N GLY A 234 20.36 4.39 7.72
CA GLY A 234 21.71 4.84 7.36
C GLY A 234 22.54 3.79 6.65
N THR A 235 22.00 2.61 6.37
CA THR A 235 22.71 1.50 5.73
C THR A 235 21.98 1.00 4.48
N ASN A 236 22.57 0.01 3.79
CA ASN A 236 21.95 -0.74 2.70
C ASN A 236 21.78 -2.23 3.06
N SER A 237 21.85 -2.56 4.34
CA SER A 237 21.79 -3.94 4.82
C SER A 237 20.35 -4.35 5.12
N ASP A 238 20.02 -5.58 4.81
CA ASP A 238 18.74 -6.18 5.19
C ASP A 238 18.60 -6.29 6.70
N ARG A 239 17.37 -6.21 7.18
CA ARG A 239 17.03 -6.34 8.60
C ARG A 239 15.97 -7.42 8.78
N ASN A 240 16.33 -8.53 9.39
CA ASN A 240 15.39 -9.61 9.70
C ASN A 240 14.57 -9.36 10.98
N THR A 241 14.83 -8.27 11.67
CA THR A 241 14.08 -7.78 12.84
C THR A 241 13.77 -6.31 12.66
N THR A 242 12.77 -5.83 13.38
CA THR A 242 12.37 -4.42 13.39
C THR A 242 13.57 -3.54 13.76
N THR A 243 13.85 -2.53 12.97
CA THR A 243 15.00 -1.64 13.15
C THR A 243 14.56 -0.19 12.99
N GLN A 244 14.88 0.66 13.95
CA GLN A 244 14.51 2.06 13.90
C GLN A 244 15.23 2.78 12.76
N THR A 245 14.50 3.61 12.01
CA THR A 245 15.07 4.48 11.00
C THR A 245 15.94 5.58 11.64
N SER A 246 16.79 6.21 10.85
CA SER A 246 17.45 7.43 11.26
C SER A 246 16.44 8.54 11.56
N SER A 247 16.90 9.62 12.21
CA SER A 247 16.05 10.75 12.58
C SER A 247 15.26 11.31 11.37
N LEU A 248 13.98 11.56 11.56
CA LEU A 248 13.09 12.25 10.63
C LEU A 248 13.32 13.78 10.61
N GLY A 249 14.22 14.29 11.45
CA GLY A 249 14.48 15.70 11.71
C GLY A 249 14.38 16.00 13.21
N ALA A 250 14.93 17.13 13.65
CA ALA A 250 14.94 17.50 15.08
C ALA A 250 13.52 17.70 15.61
N GLY A 251 13.08 16.82 16.52
CA GLY A 251 11.77 16.86 17.15
C GLY A 251 10.59 16.49 16.24
N ARG A 252 10.86 15.89 15.07
CA ARG A 252 9.81 15.49 14.14
C ARG A 252 9.33 14.06 14.39
N THR A 253 8.05 13.86 14.18
CA THR A 253 7.37 12.56 14.26
C THR A 253 6.63 12.28 12.95
N ALA A 254 6.51 11.00 12.59
CA ALA A 254 5.70 10.57 11.45
C ALA A 254 4.22 10.45 11.85
N VAL A 255 3.31 10.88 10.95
CA VAL A 255 1.86 10.76 11.13
C VAL A 255 1.19 9.90 10.06
N ALA A 256 1.84 9.72 8.91
CA ALA A 256 1.43 8.78 7.86
C ALA A 256 2.67 8.20 7.18
N ILE A 257 2.57 6.99 6.65
CA ILE A 257 3.66 6.28 6.00
C ILE A 257 3.15 5.51 4.79
N THR A 258 3.96 5.45 3.75
CA THR A 258 3.73 4.63 2.56
C THR A 258 5.04 4.02 2.07
N ALA A 259 4.96 2.89 1.40
CA ALA A 259 6.12 2.20 0.84
C ALA A 259 5.81 1.75 -0.59
N GLY A 260 6.72 2.04 -1.50
CA GLY A 260 6.68 1.57 -2.89
C GLY A 260 7.60 0.37 -3.11
N GLU A 261 7.97 0.12 -4.37
CA GLU A 261 8.89 -0.99 -4.71
C GLU A 261 10.17 -0.92 -3.88
N SER A 262 10.83 0.21 -3.89
CA SER A 262 12.18 0.36 -3.36
C SER A 262 12.39 1.67 -2.59
N HIS A 263 11.33 2.33 -2.15
CA HIS A 263 11.38 3.57 -1.40
C HIS A 263 10.28 3.61 -0.34
N THR A 264 10.44 4.50 0.60
CA THR A 264 9.50 4.76 1.69
C THR A 264 9.33 6.25 1.85
N CYS A 265 8.13 6.72 2.10
CA CYS A 265 7.82 8.12 2.38
C CYS A 265 6.93 8.24 3.62
N ALA A 266 7.15 9.30 4.40
CA ALA A 266 6.32 9.62 5.56
C ALA A 266 5.91 11.09 5.54
N ILE A 267 4.65 11.35 5.93
CA ILE A 267 4.20 12.69 6.31
C ILE A 267 4.60 12.92 7.75
N LEU A 268 5.18 14.07 8.02
CA LEU A 268 5.60 14.46 9.37
C LEU A 268 4.51 15.31 10.06
N ASP A 269 4.68 15.52 11.35
CA ASP A 269 3.77 16.27 12.23
C ASP A 269 3.51 17.73 11.81
N ASP A 270 4.39 18.30 10.96
CA ASP A 270 4.19 19.63 10.38
C ASP A 270 3.62 19.62 8.96
N GLY A 271 3.22 18.43 8.47
CA GLY A 271 2.71 18.24 7.12
C GLY A 271 3.78 18.23 6.01
N SER A 272 5.06 18.32 6.37
CA SER A 272 6.14 18.09 5.40
C SER A 272 6.28 16.59 5.09
N VAL A 273 6.91 16.26 3.96
CA VAL A 273 7.14 14.89 3.53
C VAL A 273 8.63 14.58 3.56
N SER A 274 9.01 13.45 4.12
CA SER A 274 10.36 12.88 4.04
C SER A 274 10.32 11.52 3.37
N CYS A 275 11.20 11.33 2.38
CA CYS A 275 11.32 10.08 1.64
C CYS A 275 12.76 9.53 1.69
N TRP A 276 12.91 8.22 1.54
CA TRP A 276 14.19 7.53 1.49
C TRP A 276 14.11 6.26 0.64
N GLY A 277 15.24 5.71 0.25
CA GLY A 277 15.33 4.56 -0.62
C GLY A 277 15.92 4.89 -1.99
N ARG A 278 15.56 4.09 -3.00
CA ARG A 278 15.97 4.33 -4.40
C ARG A 278 15.33 5.59 -4.96
N ASN A 279 16.10 6.28 -5.84
CA ASN A 279 15.70 7.57 -6.40
C ASN A 279 16.05 7.75 -7.88
N TRP A 280 16.22 6.68 -8.63
CA TRP A 280 16.68 6.77 -10.02
C TRP A 280 15.71 7.56 -10.92
N ASP A 281 14.41 7.48 -10.65
CA ASP A 281 13.36 8.13 -11.40
C ASP A 281 12.84 9.41 -10.71
N GLY A 282 13.54 9.86 -9.65
CA GLY A 282 13.11 11.02 -8.86
C GLY A 282 11.99 10.74 -7.84
N ARG A 283 11.70 9.46 -7.53
CA ARG A 283 10.59 9.02 -6.66
C ARG A 283 10.63 9.53 -5.23
N LEU A 284 11.76 10.09 -4.77
CA LEU A 284 11.87 10.75 -3.47
C LEU A 284 11.46 12.23 -3.50
N GLY A 285 11.31 12.83 -4.69
CA GLY A 285 10.84 14.20 -4.84
C GLY A 285 11.79 15.28 -4.31
N ASP A 286 13.06 14.97 -4.04
CA ASP A 286 14.03 15.89 -3.42
C ASP A 286 14.80 16.76 -4.43
N GLY A 287 14.38 16.79 -5.70
CA GLY A 287 15.04 17.49 -6.79
C GLY A 287 16.25 16.77 -7.37
N THR A 288 16.53 15.55 -6.92
CA THR A 288 17.67 14.74 -7.40
C THR A 288 17.22 13.36 -7.86
N THR A 289 18.16 12.57 -8.38
CA THR A 289 17.99 11.15 -8.68
C THR A 289 18.94 10.28 -7.84
N THR A 290 19.40 10.81 -6.70
CA THR A 290 20.35 10.14 -5.80
C THR A 290 19.60 9.37 -4.72
N ASN A 291 19.93 8.08 -4.54
CA ASN A 291 19.37 7.27 -3.46
C ASN A 291 19.69 7.87 -2.08
N ARG A 292 18.77 7.71 -1.14
CA ARG A 292 18.92 8.14 0.25
C ARG A 292 18.78 6.95 1.18
N ASN A 293 19.77 6.70 2.00
CA ASN A 293 19.70 5.67 3.04
C ASN A 293 19.25 6.19 4.40
N THR A 294 18.88 7.45 4.48
CA THR A 294 18.26 8.12 5.64
C THR A 294 17.09 8.95 5.16
N PRO A 295 16.07 9.21 6.02
CA PRO A 295 15.00 10.12 5.68
C PRO A 295 15.51 11.47 5.18
N ASN A 296 14.97 11.94 4.06
CA ASN A 296 15.34 13.20 3.42
C ASN A 296 14.08 13.94 2.98
N GLN A 297 14.00 15.22 3.31
CA GLN A 297 12.84 16.03 2.99
C GLN A 297 12.68 16.18 1.47
N THR A 298 11.44 16.05 0.98
CA THR A 298 11.09 16.35 -0.42
C THR A 298 11.26 17.84 -0.72
N ALA A 299 11.31 18.20 -1.99
CA ALA A 299 11.18 19.59 -2.41
C ALA A 299 9.79 20.13 -1.99
N SER A 300 9.61 21.45 -2.12
CA SER A 300 8.37 22.11 -1.73
C SER A 300 7.14 21.51 -2.44
N LEU A 301 6.10 21.24 -1.68
CA LEU A 301 4.78 20.84 -2.17
C LEU A 301 3.97 22.03 -2.73
N GLY A 302 4.51 23.24 -2.65
CA GLY A 302 3.86 24.51 -2.97
C GLY A 302 3.98 25.51 -1.82
N VAL A 303 3.76 26.78 -2.08
CA VAL A 303 3.90 27.84 -1.06
C VAL A 303 2.83 27.68 0.02
N GLY A 304 3.27 27.35 1.25
CA GLY A 304 2.41 27.18 2.41
C GLY A 304 1.55 25.91 2.39
N ARG A 305 1.87 24.96 1.52
CA ARG A 305 1.13 23.68 1.42
C ARG A 305 1.72 22.60 2.30
N THR A 306 0.84 21.77 2.84
CA THR A 306 1.16 20.57 3.64
C THR A 306 0.47 19.34 3.05
N ALA A 307 1.10 18.19 3.20
CA ALA A 307 0.49 16.92 2.81
C ALA A 307 -0.46 16.43 3.91
N VAL A 308 -1.64 15.91 3.51
CA VAL A 308 -2.64 15.29 4.40
C VAL A 308 -2.81 13.81 4.15
N ALA A 309 -2.45 13.33 2.94
CA ALA A 309 -2.39 11.91 2.61
C ALA A 309 -1.25 11.66 1.62
N ILE A 310 -0.71 10.46 1.61
CA ILE A 310 0.40 10.06 0.73
C ILE A 310 0.24 8.61 0.31
N ALA A 311 0.55 8.32 -0.95
CA ALA A 311 0.60 6.97 -1.50
C ALA A 311 1.83 6.80 -2.39
N ALA A 312 2.44 5.63 -2.34
CA ALA A 312 3.53 5.25 -3.23
C ALA A 312 3.08 4.09 -4.14
N GLY A 313 3.37 4.21 -5.41
CA GLY A 313 3.41 3.09 -6.34
C GLY A 313 4.83 2.54 -6.44
N ASP A 314 5.10 1.72 -7.46
CA ASP A 314 6.40 1.08 -7.61
C ASP A 314 7.53 2.11 -7.74
N ILE A 315 7.37 3.05 -8.65
CA ILE A 315 8.42 4.01 -9.02
C ILE A 315 8.00 5.48 -8.84
N HIS A 316 6.83 5.75 -8.25
CA HIS A 316 6.30 7.11 -8.08
C HIS A 316 5.68 7.31 -6.70
N THR A 317 5.41 8.54 -6.36
CA THR A 317 4.76 8.94 -5.11
C THR A 317 3.76 10.06 -5.40
N CYS A 318 2.59 10.02 -4.78
CA CYS A 318 1.58 11.07 -4.85
C CYS A 318 1.16 11.51 -3.45
N ALA A 319 0.89 12.79 -3.27
CA ALA A 319 0.36 13.35 -2.03
C ALA A 319 -0.89 14.18 -2.30
N ILE A 320 -1.88 14.05 -1.43
CA ILE A 320 -3.01 14.99 -1.33
C ILE A 320 -2.60 16.10 -0.38
N LEU A 321 -2.85 17.34 -0.78
CA LEU A 321 -2.48 18.53 -0.01
C LEU A 321 -3.67 19.07 0.80
N ASP A 322 -3.38 19.99 1.70
CA ASP A 322 -4.32 20.61 2.63
C ASP A 322 -5.48 21.39 1.96
N ASP A 323 -5.35 21.71 0.67
CA ASP A 323 -6.39 22.33 -0.14
C ASP A 323 -7.16 21.35 -1.05
N GLY A 324 -6.89 20.04 -0.93
CA GLY A 324 -7.47 18.99 -1.75
C GLY A 324 -6.75 18.77 -3.09
N SER A 325 -5.78 19.60 -3.46
CA SER A 325 -4.98 19.36 -4.67
C SER A 325 -4.07 18.14 -4.52
N VAL A 326 -3.66 17.58 -5.65
CA VAL A 326 -2.77 16.41 -5.70
C VAL A 326 -1.45 16.80 -6.37
N SER A 327 -0.35 16.32 -5.81
CA SER A 327 0.98 16.44 -6.41
C SER A 327 1.62 15.06 -6.48
N CYS A 328 2.19 14.73 -7.66
CA CYS A 328 2.87 13.47 -7.90
C CYS A 328 4.32 13.70 -8.37
N TRP A 329 5.20 12.72 -8.14
CA TRP A 329 6.60 12.72 -8.56
C TRP A 329 7.15 11.31 -8.70
N GLY A 330 8.26 11.16 -9.40
CA GLY A 330 8.90 9.88 -9.69
C GLY A 330 8.82 9.51 -11.16
N GLY A 331 8.88 8.20 -11.44
CA GLY A 331 8.77 7.65 -12.78
C GLY A 331 7.39 7.89 -13.39
N ASN A 332 7.36 8.10 -14.73
CA ASN A 332 6.15 8.50 -15.44
C ASN A 332 6.02 7.87 -16.83
N TRP A 333 6.60 6.71 -17.04
CA TRP A 333 6.68 6.09 -18.38
C TRP A 333 5.30 5.74 -18.96
N ASP A 334 4.33 5.41 -18.08
CA ASP A 334 2.96 5.04 -18.44
C ASP A 334 1.93 6.11 -18.06
N GLY A 335 2.39 7.34 -17.75
CA GLY A 335 1.52 8.43 -17.32
C GLY A 335 1.03 8.35 -15.87
N GLN A 336 1.68 7.54 -15.02
CA GLN A 336 1.28 7.31 -13.63
C GLN A 336 1.33 8.55 -12.75
N LEU A 337 1.96 9.64 -13.18
CA LEU A 337 1.89 10.93 -12.48
C LEU A 337 0.61 11.73 -12.80
N GLY A 338 -0.08 11.44 -13.90
CA GLY A 338 -1.34 12.12 -14.25
C GLY A 338 -1.19 13.55 -14.75
N ASP A 339 0.02 14.00 -15.11
CA ASP A 339 0.33 15.37 -15.54
C ASP A 339 0.18 15.59 -17.05
N GLY A 340 -0.41 14.65 -17.77
CA GLY A 340 -0.59 14.69 -19.24
C GLY A 340 0.67 14.34 -20.03
N THR A 341 1.73 13.88 -19.38
CA THR A 341 3.02 13.53 -20.01
C THR A 341 3.46 12.13 -19.62
N THR A 342 4.56 11.69 -20.23
CA THR A 342 5.29 10.47 -19.82
C THR A 342 6.72 10.80 -19.35
N THR A 343 6.90 12.01 -18.79
CA THR A 343 8.22 12.49 -18.35
C THR A 343 8.33 12.37 -16.83
N ASP A 344 9.39 11.74 -16.35
CA ASP A 344 9.69 11.63 -14.92
C ASP A 344 9.80 13.00 -14.26
N ARG A 345 9.37 13.10 -13.00
CA ARG A 345 9.46 14.30 -12.18
C ARG A 345 10.28 14.02 -10.92
N ASN A 346 11.35 14.72 -10.72
CA ASN A 346 12.16 14.61 -9.50
C ASN A 346 11.76 15.58 -8.39
N THR A 347 10.68 16.36 -8.60
CA THR A 347 10.05 17.25 -7.61
C THR A 347 8.53 17.07 -7.66
N PRO A 348 7.82 17.33 -6.55
CA PRO A 348 6.36 17.37 -6.55
C PRO A 348 5.80 18.25 -7.66
N THR A 349 4.91 17.67 -8.47
CA THR A 349 4.28 18.34 -9.62
C THR A 349 2.77 18.24 -9.46
N ALA A 350 2.08 19.38 -9.47
CA ALA A 350 0.62 19.41 -9.33
C ALA A 350 -0.05 18.75 -10.55
N ILE A 351 -1.12 18.01 -10.29
CA ILE A 351 -1.99 17.42 -11.31
C ILE A 351 -3.37 18.03 -11.24
N GLU A 352 -4.02 18.15 -12.40
CA GLU A 352 -5.40 18.67 -12.47
C GLU A 352 -6.36 17.46 -12.33
N ILE A 353 -7.26 17.55 -11.35
CA ILE A 353 -8.36 16.58 -11.17
C ILE A 353 -9.63 17.31 -11.56
N GLU A 354 -10.24 16.89 -12.68
CA GLU A 354 -11.51 17.44 -13.17
C GLU A 354 -12.72 16.86 -12.43
#